data_b65abe5215dd4eaa33020500bcf5563a
#
_entry.id   b65abe5215dd4eaa33020500bcf5563a
#
_cell.length_a   1.000
_cell.length_b   1.000
_cell.length_c   1.000
_cell.angle_alpha   90.00
_cell.angle_beta   90.00
_cell.angle_gamma   90.00
#
_symmetry.space_group_name_H-M   'P 1'
#
loop_
_entity.id
_entity.type
_entity.pdbx_description
1 polymer ?
#
loop_
_entity_poly.entity_id
_entity_poly.type
_entity_poly.pdbx_seq_one_letter_code
_entity_poly.pdbx_strand_id
1 'polypeptide(L)'
;IAKRSCSRSLSLGGIFLQQPLAFRMRPQNLDEVVGQQELVGPGRIIRRMVSAHRLSSMILYGPPGTGKTSIASAIAGSTKYAFRILNAATDTKKDLQIVAEEAKMSGTVILLLDEIHRLDKTKQDFLLPLLESGRIVLIGATTENPYMNIQPAIRSRTQIFQVKPLTPTDISTAIDRALADNKRGLGKYQVDLTPEARDYLTHTTNGDLRAALNGLELAVLSTPAKSDGTITIDLTTIQQSLQKPAISGDTNGDAHYDIISAFQKSIRGSDVNAALHYLARLIAIGDLNSITRRLLVIAYEDIGLANPTTASRTLTAIQSAERLGLPEGRIPLADAVIDLCLAPKSNSGIKAIDAALADVESGQAGQIPDDLRDAHYRGAKQLGHGQGYKLPHNYPNGWVAQQYLPDNLKNKQYFQLKTTGRYE
;
A
#
# COMPACT_ATOMS: atom_id res chain seq x y z
N ILE A 1 -42.57 15.47 11.23
CA ILE A 1 -42.60 16.74 10.45
C ILE A 1 -41.39 16.75 9.53
N ALA A 2 -41.73 16.74 8.23
CA ALA A 2 -41.05 17.25 7.04
C ALA A 2 -39.56 16.88 6.76
N LYS A 3 -39.44 16.08 5.71
CA LYS A 3 -38.36 16.00 4.74
C LYS A 3 -37.70 17.36 4.49
N ARG A 4 -36.37 17.44 4.69
CA ARG A 4 -35.56 18.38 3.91
C ARG A 4 -34.29 17.62 3.49
N SER A 5 -34.36 17.05 2.28
CA SER A 5 -33.22 16.75 1.45
C SER A 5 -32.54 18.08 1.11
N CYS A 6 -31.35 18.33 1.60
CA CYS A 6 -30.59 19.52 1.23
C CYS A 6 -29.86 19.27 -0.09
N SER A 7 -30.58 19.32 -1.21
CA SER A 7 -30.01 19.55 -2.53
C SER A 7 -30.09 21.05 -2.80
N ARG A 8 -29.14 21.85 -2.37
CA ARG A 8 -28.93 23.19 -2.91
C ARG A 8 -28.20 23.06 -4.25
N SER A 9 -29.00 23.06 -5.32
CA SER A 9 -28.53 23.38 -6.66
C SER A 9 -28.24 24.89 -6.72
N LEU A 10 -26.97 25.24 -6.80
CA LEU A 10 -26.55 26.58 -7.21
C LEU A 10 -26.73 26.65 -8.74
N SER A 11 -27.79 27.29 -9.20
CA SER A 11 -27.98 27.65 -10.59
C SER A 11 -27.20 28.94 -10.88
N LEU A 12 -26.07 28.79 -11.51
CA LEU A 12 -25.39 29.83 -12.27
C LEU A 12 -25.31 29.32 -13.71
N GLY A 13 -26.19 29.86 -14.56
CA GLY A 13 -26.08 29.73 -16.02
C GLY A 13 -25.93 28.31 -16.58
N GLY A 14 -26.97 27.49 -16.58
CA GLY A 14 -27.16 26.40 -17.56
C GLY A 14 -26.17 25.20 -17.54
N ILE A 15 -25.21 25.11 -16.63
CA ILE A 15 -24.33 23.95 -16.49
C ILE A 15 -24.75 23.18 -15.23
N PHE A 16 -25.63 22.19 -15.39
CA PHE A 16 -25.79 21.16 -14.36
C PHE A 16 -24.51 20.38 -14.26
N LEU A 17 -23.75 20.56 -13.19
CA LEU A 17 -22.64 19.66 -12.83
C LEU A 17 -23.26 18.29 -12.52
N GLN A 18 -23.30 17.44 -13.52
CA GLN A 18 -23.76 16.06 -13.38
C GLN A 18 -22.73 15.29 -12.56
N GLN A 19 -23.18 14.49 -11.60
CA GLN A 19 -22.27 13.63 -10.83
C GLN A 19 -21.46 12.75 -11.79
N PRO A 20 -20.15 12.50 -11.52
CA PRO A 20 -19.28 11.67 -12.37
C PRO A 20 -19.91 10.31 -12.69
N LEU A 21 -19.66 9.79 -13.88
CA LEU A 21 -20.19 8.51 -14.35
C LEU A 21 -19.91 7.37 -13.36
N ALA A 22 -18.71 7.30 -12.84
CA ALA A 22 -18.33 6.30 -11.82
C ALA A 22 -19.20 6.37 -10.55
N PHE A 23 -19.73 7.53 -10.20
CA PHE A 23 -20.66 7.68 -9.08
C PHE A 23 -22.08 7.24 -9.46
N ARG A 24 -22.56 7.66 -10.63
CA ARG A 24 -23.91 7.33 -11.13
C ARG A 24 -24.08 5.84 -11.39
N MET A 25 -23.00 5.16 -11.85
CA MET A 25 -22.97 3.74 -12.16
C MET A 25 -22.71 2.84 -10.94
N ARG A 26 -22.72 3.39 -9.72
CA ARG A 26 -22.60 2.56 -8.51
C ARG A 26 -23.72 1.52 -8.45
N PRO A 27 -23.38 0.25 -8.15
CA PRO A 27 -24.36 -0.82 -8.06
C PRO A 27 -25.37 -0.56 -6.96
N GLN A 28 -26.64 -0.81 -7.26
CA GLN A 28 -27.77 -0.64 -6.34
C GLN A 28 -28.07 -1.93 -5.57
N ASN A 29 -27.61 -3.07 -6.05
CA ASN A 29 -27.76 -4.39 -5.42
C ASN A 29 -26.56 -5.27 -5.74
N LEU A 30 -26.48 -6.45 -5.11
CA LEU A 30 -25.35 -7.36 -5.28
C LEU A 30 -25.23 -7.94 -6.70
N ASP A 31 -26.31 -7.99 -7.48
CA ASP A 31 -26.29 -8.53 -8.85
C ASP A 31 -25.69 -7.52 -9.85
N GLU A 32 -25.67 -6.26 -9.48
CA GLU A 32 -25.02 -5.20 -10.28
C GLU A 32 -23.51 -5.09 -10.02
N VAL A 33 -22.97 -5.75 -8.99
CA VAL A 33 -21.54 -5.70 -8.70
C VAL A 33 -20.77 -6.43 -9.80
N VAL A 34 -19.82 -5.72 -10.41
CA VAL A 34 -18.93 -6.28 -11.43
C VAL A 34 -17.67 -6.82 -10.74
N GLY A 35 -17.23 -8.00 -11.15
CA GLY A 35 -16.09 -8.67 -10.54
C GLY A 35 -16.37 -9.17 -9.12
N GLN A 36 -15.32 -9.42 -8.34
CA GLN A 36 -15.37 -9.83 -6.93
C GLN A 36 -16.25 -11.08 -6.66
N GLN A 37 -16.32 -11.99 -7.62
CA GLN A 37 -17.19 -13.17 -7.55
C GLN A 37 -16.89 -14.05 -6.33
N GLU A 38 -15.66 -14.04 -5.82
CA GLU A 38 -15.27 -14.76 -4.60
C GLU A 38 -15.96 -14.24 -3.33
N LEU A 39 -16.38 -12.97 -3.34
CA LEU A 39 -17.03 -12.30 -2.20
C LEU A 39 -18.55 -12.22 -2.35
N VAL A 40 -19.02 -11.78 -3.53
CA VAL A 40 -20.44 -11.45 -3.76
C VAL A 40 -21.17 -12.42 -4.70
N GLY A 41 -20.47 -13.38 -5.30
CA GLY A 41 -21.05 -14.37 -6.20
C GLY A 41 -22.10 -15.28 -5.53
N PRO A 42 -22.84 -16.09 -6.30
CA PRO A 42 -23.78 -17.04 -5.75
C PRO A 42 -23.15 -17.97 -4.70
N GLY A 43 -23.80 -18.09 -3.53
CA GLY A 43 -23.31 -18.91 -2.41
C GLY A 43 -22.10 -18.37 -1.65
N ARG A 44 -21.54 -17.22 -2.03
CA ARG A 44 -20.38 -16.60 -1.36
C ARG A 44 -20.80 -15.85 -0.10
N ILE A 45 -19.80 -15.57 0.74
CA ILE A 45 -20.01 -15.15 2.13
C ILE A 45 -20.87 -13.89 2.26
N ILE A 46 -20.58 -12.83 1.48
CA ILE A 46 -21.35 -11.57 1.55
C ILE A 46 -22.79 -11.81 1.10
N ARG A 47 -22.99 -12.54 0.00
CA ARG A 47 -24.34 -12.86 -0.48
C ARG A 47 -25.13 -13.70 0.52
N ARG A 48 -24.49 -14.68 1.16
CA ARG A 48 -25.13 -15.50 2.22
C ARG A 48 -25.56 -14.66 3.42
N MET A 49 -24.69 -13.73 3.87
CA MET A 49 -25.02 -12.82 4.98
C MET A 49 -26.22 -11.94 4.65
N VAL A 50 -26.26 -11.40 3.44
CA VAL A 50 -27.40 -10.56 2.97
C VAL A 50 -28.68 -11.39 2.88
N SER A 51 -28.63 -12.58 2.25
CA SER A 51 -29.80 -13.47 2.09
C SER A 51 -30.33 -13.99 3.43
N ALA A 52 -29.46 -14.23 4.41
CA ALA A 52 -29.83 -14.66 5.75
C ALA A 52 -30.31 -13.51 6.66
N HIS A 53 -30.27 -12.25 6.18
CA HIS A 53 -30.53 -11.04 6.99
C HIS A 53 -29.65 -10.96 8.25
N ARG A 54 -28.43 -11.50 8.18
CA ARG A 54 -27.45 -11.54 9.27
C ARG A 54 -26.13 -10.94 8.80
N LEU A 55 -26.11 -9.60 8.69
CA LEU A 55 -24.89 -8.90 8.35
C LEU A 55 -23.97 -8.82 9.58
N SER A 56 -22.71 -9.15 9.38
CA SER A 56 -21.63 -8.88 10.34
C SER A 56 -20.83 -7.69 9.89
N SER A 57 -20.28 -6.95 10.83
CA SER A 57 -19.33 -5.87 10.53
C SER A 57 -18.12 -6.42 9.77
N MET A 58 -17.62 -5.65 8.81
CA MET A 58 -16.54 -6.09 7.92
C MET A 58 -15.62 -4.94 7.52
N ILE A 59 -14.41 -5.29 7.13
CA ILE A 59 -13.42 -4.39 6.53
C ILE A 59 -13.13 -4.88 5.13
N LEU A 60 -13.32 -4.00 4.14
CA LEU A 60 -12.97 -4.23 2.74
C LEU A 60 -11.65 -3.50 2.46
N TYR A 61 -10.59 -4.23 2.14
CA TYR A 61 -9.30 -3.63 1.83
C TYR A 61 -8.80 -4.02 0.44
N GLY A 62 -8.06 -3.15 -0.20
CA GLY A 62 -7.49 -3.37 -1.53
C GLY A 62 -7.27 -2.08 -2.31
N PRO A 63 -6.71 -2.13 -3.53
CA PRO A 63 -6.36 -0.95 -4.33
C PRO A 63 -7.52 0.01 -4.55
N PRO A 64 -7.25 1.29 -4.88
CA PRO A 64 -8.30 2.25 -5.21
C PRO A 64 -9.08 1.82 -6.44
N GLY A 65 -10.33 2.27 -6.57
CA GLY A 65 -11.19 2.00 -7.75
C GLY A 65 -11.67 0.55 -7.93
N THR A 66 -11.32 -0.38 -7.02
CA THR A 66 -11.67 -1.82 -7.13
C THR A 66 -13.09 -2.17 -6.68
N GLY A 67 -13.87 -1.18 -6.20
CA GLY A 67 -15.29 -1.37 -5.88
C GLY A 67 -15.62 -1.52 -4.39
N LYS A 68 -14.72 -1.21 -3.44
CA LYS A 68 -15.00 -1.29 -1.98
C LYS A 68 -16.29 -0.56 -1.58
N THR A 69 -16.37 0.72 -1.93
CA THR A 69 -17.56 1.56 -1.67
C THR A 69 -18.78 1.06 -2.44
N SER A 70 -18.58 0.51 -3.65
CA SER A 70 -19.63 -0.08 -4.48
C SER A 70 -20.23 -1.33 -3.86
N ILE A 71 -19.41 -2.22 -3.31
CA ILE A 71 -19.87 -3.42 -2.57
C ILE A 71 -20.71 -2.99 -1.36
N ALA A 72 -20.24 -2.00 -0.59
CA ALA A 72 -21.00 -1.49 0.56
C ALA A 72 -22.36 -0.91 0.15
N SER A 73 -22.40 -0.14 -0.94
CA SER A 73 -23.67 0.37 -1.50
C SER A 73 -24.60 -0.74 -1.96
N ALA A 74 -24.06 -1.76 -2.62
CA ALA A 74 -24.82 -2.93 -3.07
C ALA A 74 -25.40 -3.75 -1.91
N ILE A 75 -24.61 -3.93 -0.83
CA ILE A 75 -25.09 -4.57 0.41
C ILE A 75 -26.25 -3.78 1.01
N ALA A 76 -26.07 -2.46 1.12
CA ALA A 76 -27.11 -1.57 1.67
C ALA A 76 -28.38 -1.61 0.83
N GLY A 77 -28.28 -1.52 -0.50
CA GLY A 77 -29.42 -1.59 -1.42
C GLY A 77 -30.11 -2.95 -1.48
N SER A 78 -29.40 -4.02 -1.10
CA SER A 78 -29.96 -5.38 -0.98
C SER A 78 -30.58 -5.66 0.39
N THR A 79 -30.63 -4.68 1.29
CA THR A 79 -31.17 -4.81 2.64
C THR A 79 -32.18 -3.69 2.93
N LYS A 80 -32.91 -3.82 4.06
CA LYS A 80 -33.86 -2.79 4.53
C LYS A 80 -33.25 -1.85 5.58
N TYR A 81 -31.95 -1.98 5.86
CA TYR A 81 -31.29 -1.16 6.87
C TYR A 81 -31.03 0.28 6.37
N ALA A 82 -31.06 1.23 7.27
CA ALA A 82 -30.60 2.57 6.98
C ALA A 82 -29.10 2.54 6.63
N PHE A 83 -28.69 3.34 5.65
CA PHE A 83 -27.30 3.39 5.17
C PHE A 83 -26.72 4.78 5.32
N ARG A 84 -25.55 4.87 5.93
CA ARG A 84 -24.81 6.10 6.11
C ARG A 84 -23.37 5.92 5.63
N ILE A 85 -22.84 6.98 5.05
CA ILE A 85 -21.45 7.02 4.56
C ILE A 85 -20.76 8.14 5.31
N LEU A 86 -19.65 7.82 5.95
CA LEU A 86 -18.72 8.77 6.57
C LEU A 86 -17.31 8.49 6.07
N ASN A 87 -16.47 9.52 6.10
CA ASN A 87 -15.05 9.43 5.78
C ASN A 87 -14.24 9.66 7.07
N ALA A 88 -13.40 8.70 7.44
CA ALA A 88 -12.64 8.76 8.69
C ALA A 88 -11.66 9.94 8.77
N ALA A 89 -11.20 10.46 7.61
CA ALA A 89 -10.27 11.58 7.55
C ALA A 89 -10.94 12.94 7.73
N THR A 90 -12.18 13.12 7.24
CA THR A 90 -12.85 14.43 7.19
C THR A 90 -13.98 14.56 8.19
N ASP A 91 -14.69 13.46 8.50
CA ASP A 91 -15.85 13.52 9.37
C ASP A 91 -15.47 13.44 10.85
N THR A 92 -16.26 14.10 11.68
CA THR A 92 -15.99 14.31 13.07
C THR A 92 -16.64 13.25 13.95
N LYS A 93 -16.27 13.23 15.25
CA LYS A 93 -16.96 12.39 16.26
C LYS A 93 -18.46 12.75 16.36
N LYS A 94 -18.85 14.01 16.11
CA LYS A 94 -20.25 14.43 16.13
C LYS A 94 -21.06 13.75 15.02
N ASP A 95 -20.46 13.55 13.83
CA ASP A 95 -21.13 12.86 12.73
C ASP A 95 -21.36 11.39 13.08
N LEU A 96 -20.40 10.73 13.73
CA LEU A 96 -20.59 9.39 14.29
C LEU A 96 -21.68 9.34 15.35
N GLN A 97 -21.79 10.36 16.20
CA GLN A 97 -22.85 10.45 17.22
C GLN A 97 -24.24 10.56 16.58
N ILE A 98 -24.39 11.34 15.48
CA ILE A 98 -25.64 11.42 14.73
C ILE A 98 -26.08 10.05 14.21
N VAL A 99 -25.12 9.27 13.64
CA VAL A 99 -25.42 7.90 13.18
C VAL A 99 -25.80 6.99 14.34
N ALA A 100 -25.13 7.13 15.48
CA ALA A 100 -25.46 6.35 16.68
C ALA A 100 -26.84 6.67 17.24
N GLU A 101 -27.25 7.94 17.24
CA GLU A 101 -28.62 8.35 17.63
C GLU A 101 -29.67 7.82 16.64
N GLU A 102 -29.40 7.90 15.36
CA GLU A 102 -30.26 7.31 14.32
C GLU A 102 -30.44 5.79 14.56
N ALA A 103 -29.35 5.09 14.86
CA ALA A 103 -29.42 3.65 15.16
C ALA A 103 -30.23 3.32 16.42
N LYS A 104 -30.30 4.23 17.39
CA LYS A 104 -31.20 4.07 18.56
C LYS A 104 -32.66 4.21 18.19
N MET A 105 -32.97 5.08 17.24
CA MET A 105 -34.36 5.41 16.85
C MET A 105 -34.91 4.48 15.78
N SER A 106 -34.12 4.13 14.79
CA SER A 106 -34.54 3.39 13.59
C SER A 106 -34.08 1.92 13.57
N GLY A 107 -33.39 1.46 14.60
CA GLY A 107 -32.79 0.12 14.64
C GLY A 107 -31.40 0.09 13.98
N THR A 108 -30.99 -1.09 13.55
CA THR A 108 -29.63 -1.30 13.01
C THR A 108 -29.37 -0.41 11.76
N VAL A 109 -28.23 0.27 11.78
CA VAL A 109 -27.75 1.11 10.66
C VAL A 109 -26.48 0.47 10.06
N ILE A 110 -26.40 0.39 8.74
CA ILE A 110 -25.16 0.09 8.02
C ILE A 110 -24.38 1.40 7.91
N LEU A 111 -23.20 1.43 8.50
CA LEU A 111 -22.24 2.53 8.39
C LEU A 111 -21.08 2.13 7.49
N LEU A 112 -20.99 2.73 6.31
CA LEU A 112 -19.76 2.71 5.52
C LEU A 112 -18.83 3.79 6.07
N LEU A 113 -17.65 3.38 6.50
CA LEU A 113 -16.59 4.26 6.94
C LEU A 113 -15.42 4.16 5.94
N ASP A 114 -15.33 5.15 5.06
CA ASP A 114 -14.26 5.22 4.07
C ASP A 114 -12.95 5.68 4.72
N GLU A 115 -11.81 5.22 4.20
CA GLU A 115 -10.46 5.45 4.74
C GLU A 115 -10.35 5.11 6.25
N ILE A 116 -10.92 3.99 6.66
CA ILE A 116 -11.03 3.59 8.08
C ILE A 116 -9.68 3.57 8.81
N HIS A 117 -8.56 3.39 8.11
CA HIS A 117 -7.20 3.43 8.69
C HIS A 117 -6.84 4.82 9.27
N ARG A 118 -7.54 5.89 8.85
CA ARG A 118 -7.36 7.26 9.36
C ARG A 118 -8.22 7.57 10.60
N LEU A 119 -8.93 6.58 11.11
CA LEU A 119 -9.77 6.77 12.28
C LEU A 119 -8.91 6.89 13.56
N ASP A 120 -8.99 8.01 14.24
CA ASP A 120 -8.28 8.23 15.50
C ASP A 120 -8.80 7.30 16.61
N LYS A 121 -7.98 7.11 17.66
CA LYS A 121 -8.29 6.21 18.79
C LYS A 121 -9.61 6.56 19.45
N THR A 122 -9.90 7.84 19.64
CA THR A 122 -11.11 8.31 20.32
C THR A 122 -12.39 7.93 19.56
N LYS A 123 -12.35 8.02 18.21
CA LYS A 123 -13.46 7.60 17.35
C LYS A 123 -13.57 6.07 17.32
N GLN A 124 -12.43 5.35 17.34
CA GLN A 124 -12.45 3.89 17.40
C GLN A 124 -13.07 3.40 18.71
N ASP A 125 -12.67 3.95 19.86
CA ASP A 125 -13.24 3.60 21.16
C ASP A 125 -14.74 3.92 21.26
N PHE A 126 -15.20 4.98 20.60
CA PHE A 126 -16.63 5.32 20.51
C PHE A 126 -17.43 4.29 19.72
N LEU A 127 -16.86 3.71 18.66
CA LEU A 127 -17.55 2.71 17.83
C LEU A 127 -17.69 1.35 18.50
N LEU A 128 -16.77 0.95 19.37
CA LEU A 128 -16.75 -0.40 19.96
C LEU A 128 -18.08 -0.84 20.59
N PRO A 129 -18.70 -0.06 21.51
CA PRO A 129 -19.99 -0.45 22.11
C PRO A 129 -21.13 -0.55 21.11
N LEU A 130 -21.08 0.22 20.02
CA LEU A 130 -22.11 0.23 18.99
C LEU A 130 -22.01 -1.00 18.08
N LEU A 131 -20.78 -1.49 17.84
CA LEU A 131 -20.52 -2.74 17.13
C LEU A 131 -20.93 -3.94 17.96
N GLU A 132 -20.60 -3.96 19.26
CA GLU A 132 -20.94 -5.03 20.20
C GLU A 132 -22.46 -5.18 20.38
N SER A 133 -23.18 -4.07 20.42
CA SER A 133 -24.64 -4.08 20.57
C SER A 133 -25.38 -4.42 19.27
N GLY A 134 -24.68 -4.56 18.13
CA GLY A 134 -25.29 -4.75 16.81
C GLY A 134 -26.11 -3.57 16.28
N ARG A 135 -26.06 -2.42 16.94
CA ARG A 135 -26.75 -1.20 16.50
C ARG A 135 -26.15 -0.63 15.23
N ILE A 136 -24.85 -0.79 15.05
CA ILE A 136 -24.15 -0.43 13.83
C ILE A 136 -23.52 -1.69 13.24
N VAL A 137 -23.79 -1.93 11.96
CA VAL A 137 -23.03 -2.84 11.12
C VAL A 137 -22.02 -1.99 10.36
N LEU A 138 -20.75 -2.11 10.75
CA LEU A 138 -19.66 -1.36 10.15
C LEU A 138 -19.20 -2.04 8.87
N ILE A 139 -19.09 -1.28 7.79
CA ILE A 139 -18.35 -1.65 6.57
C ILE A 139 -17.19 -0.65 6.46
N GLY A 140 -16.00 -1.04 6.93
CA GLY A 140 -14.81 -0.23 6.78
C GLY A 140 -14.22 -0.41 5.38
N ALA A 141 -13.86 0.67 4.70
CA ALA A 141 -13.12 0.63 3.44
C ALA A 141 -11.72 1.23 3.64
N THR A 142 -10.69 0.58 3.09
CA THR A 142 -9.32 1.07 3.16
C THR A 142 -8.50 0.59 1.97
N THR A 143 -7.48 1.37 1.60
CA THR A 143 -6.44 0.96 0.66
C THR A 143 -5.25 0.31 1.35
N GLU A 144 -5.15 0.44 2.68
CA GLU A 144 -4.03 -0.03 3.48
C GLU A 144 -4.32 -1.38 4.15
N ASN A 145 -3.25 -2.08 4.56
CA ASN A 145 -3.36 -3.35 5.27
C ASN A 145 -4.04 -3.16 6.64
N PRO A 146 -5.23 -3.72 6.86
CA PRO A 146 -5.96 -3.52 8.10
C PRO A 146 -5.25 -4.13 9.32
N TYR A 147 -4.35 -5.10 9.12
CA TYR A 147 -3.60 -5.70 10.22
C TYR A 147 -2.54 -4.76 10.81
N MET A 148 -2.08 -3.76 10.04
CA MET A 148 -1.08 -2.79 10.49
C MET A 148 -1.71 -1.52 11.10
N ASN A 149 -2.79 -1.03 10.51
CA ASN A 149 -3.27 0.33 10.76
C ASN A 149 -4.62 0.41 11.49
N ILE A 150 -5.30 -0.73 11.73
CA ILE A 150 -6.57 -0.77 12.47
C ILE A 150 -6.37 -1.45 13.82
N GLN A 151 -6.92 -0.85 14.88
CA GLN A 151 -6.77 -1.37 16.24
C GLN A 151 -7.30 -2.82 16.35
N PRO A 152 -6.61 -3.67 17.14
CA PRO A 152 -7.03 -5.07 17.37
C PRO A 152 -8.47 -5.20 17.86
N ALA A 153 -8.95 -4.25 18.66
CA ALA A 153 -10.32 -4.25 19.19
C ALA A 153 -11.41 -4.15 18.11
N ILE A 154 -11.19 -3.35 17.05
CA ILE A 154 -12.11 -3.30 15.90
C ILE A 154 -11.93 -4.53 15.02
N ARG A 155 -10.69 -4.96 14.76
CA ARG A 155 -10.42 -6.15 13.93
C ARG A 155 -11.06 -7.42 14.50
N SER A 156 -11.04 -7.60 15.82
CA SER A 156 -11.65 -8.77 16.47
C SER A 156 -13.18 -8.84 16.35
N ARG A 157 -13.83 -7.72 15.99
CA ARG A 157 -15.28 -7.58 15.80
C ARG A 157 -15.70 -7.45 14.35
N THR A 158 -14.76 -7.56 13.41
CA THR A 158 -15.00 -7.39 11.98
C THR A 158 -14.42 -8.57 11.20
N GLN A 159 -15.05 -8.91 10.08
CA GLN A 159 -14.48 -9.83 9.11
C GLN A 159 -13.67 -9.04 8.09
N ILE A 160 -12.51 -9.53 7.71
CA ILE A 160 -11.60 -8.82 6.81
C ILE A 160 -11.65 -9.50 5.45
N PHE A 161 -11.98 -8.73 4.40
CA PHE A 161 -12.08 -9.20 3.02
C PHE A 161 -11.17 -8.40 2.11
N GLN A 162 -10.35 -9.09 1.34
CA GLN A 162 -9.54 -8.49 0.29
C GLN A 162 -10.39 -8.28 -0.97
N VAL A 163 -10.39 -7.05 -1.48
CA VAL A 163 -11.00 -6.68 -2.75
C VAL A 163 -9.88 -6.58 -3.79
N LYS A 164 -9.93 -7.47 -4.78
CA LYS A 164 -8.89 -7.60 -5.81
C LYS A 164 -9.07 -6.54 -6.91
N PRO A 165 -8.01 -6.17 -7.65
CA PRO A 165 -8.16 -5.41 -8.89
C PRO A 165 -9.13 -6.10 -9.84
N LEU A 166 -9.93 -5.31 -10.56
CA LEU A 166 -10.84 -5.84 -11.56
C LEU A 166 -10.06 -6.33 -12.79
N THR A 167 -10.53 -7.41 -13.39
CA THR A 167 -9.96 -7.91 -14.64
C THR A 167 -10.36 -7.01 -15.82
N PRO A 168 -9.61 -7.05 -16.95
CA PRO A 168 -10.02 -6.33 -18.17
C PRO A 168 -11.44 -6.71 -18.61
N THR A 169 -11.84 -7.97 -18.45
CA THR A 169 -13.20 -8.45 -18.76
C THR A 169 -14.25 -7.82 -17.86
N ASP A 170 -13.96 -7.68 -16.55
CA ASP A 170 -14.85 -7.00 -15.60
C ASP A 170 -15.04 -5.54 -15.98
N ILE A 171 -13.95 -4.83 -16.29
CA ILE A 171 -14.01 -3.42 -16.70
C ILE A 171 -14.79 -3.29 -18.01
N SER A 172 -14.57 -4.16 -19.00
CA SER A 172 -15.35 -4.18 -20.26
C SER A 172 -16.85 -4.34 -20.00
N THR A 173 -17.20 -5.27 -19.11
CA THR A 173 -18.61 -5.47 -18.70
C THR A 173 -19.22 -4.21 -18.08
N ALA A 174 -18.47 -3.49 -17.26
CA ALA A 174 -18.93 -2.23 -16.66
C ALA A 174 -19.07 -1.10 -17.70
N ILE A 175 -18.15 -1.04 -18.66
CA ILE A 175 -18.23 -0.11 -19.81
C ILE A 175 -19.50 -0.38 -20.63
N ASP A 176 -19.79 -1.63 -20.98
CA ASP A 176 -20.98 -1.99 -21.75
C ASP A 176 -22.26 -1.59 -21.02
N ARG A 177 -22.33 -1.83 -19.70
CA ARG A 177 -23.46 -1.36 -18.88
C ARG A 177 -23.57 0.17 -18.88
N ALA A 178 -22.44 0.88 -18.78
CA ALA A 178 -22.44 2.34 -18.79
C ALA A 178 -22.90 2.92 -20.14
N LEU A 179 -22.51 2.30 -21.25
CA LEU A 179 -22.92 2.71 -22.60
C LEU A 179 -24.40 2.37 -22.88
N ALA A 180 -24.95 1.33 -22.27
CA ALA A 180 -26.33 0.90 -22.47
C ALA A 180 -27.33 1.61 -21.55
N ASP A 181 -26.93 2.11 -20.37
CA ASP A 181 -27.85 2.68 -19.37
C ASP A 181 -28.22 4.13 -19.74
N ASN A 182 -29.50 4.32 -20.16
CA ASN A 182 -30.04 5.64 -20.53
C ASN A 182 -30.29 6.58 -19.34
N LYS A 183 -30.36 6.06 -18.12
CA LYS A 183 -30.70 6.85 -16.93
C LYS A 183 -29.46 7.28 -16.16
N ARG A 184 -28.57 6.36 -15.86
CA ARG A 184 -27.37 6.57 -15.04
C ARG A 184 -26.11 6.69 -15.89
N GLY A 185 -26.11 6.05 -17.07
CA GLY A 185 -24.96 5.93 -17.95
C GLY A 185 -24.91 6.95 -19.08
N LEU A 186 -24.34 6.49 -20.19
CA LEU A 186 -24.11 7.24 -21.42
C LEU A 186 -25.04 6.81 -22.55
N GLY A 187 -26.06 5.97 -22.30
CA GLY A 187 -26.94 5.42 -23.32
C GLY A 187 -27.78 6.47 -24.09
N LYS A 188 -27.78 7.74 -23.64
CA LYS A 188 -28.36 8.86 -24.39
C LYS A 188 -27.54 9.25 -25.63
N TYR A 189 -26.27 8.86 -25.68
CA TYR A 189 -25.36 9.17 -26.76
C TYR A 189 -25.16 7.92 -27.61
N GLN A 190 -25.15 8.11 -28.91
CA GLN A 190 -24.84 7.03 -29.85
C GLN A 190 -23.28 6.91 -29.90
N VAL A 191 -22.70 6.11 -29.01
CA VAL A 191 -21.25 5.96 -28.88
C VAL A 191 -20.76 4.75 -29.64
N ASP A 192 -19.78 4.97 -30.49
CA ASP A 192 -19.00 3.95 -31.19
C ASP A 192 -17.59 3.92 -30.55
N LEU A 193 -17.37 2.98 -29.64
CA LEU A 193 -16.08 2.76 -28.95
C LEU A 193 -15.27 1.72 -29.73
N THR A 194 -14.17 2.14 -30.39
CA THR A 194 -13.38 1.22 -31.19
C THR A 194 -12.74 0.10 -30.36
N PRO A 195 -12.48 -1.09 -30.92
CA PRO A 195 -11.86 -2.21 -30.20
C PRO A 195 -10.52 -1.83 -29.55
N GLU A 196 -9.69 -1.03 -30.23
CA GLU A 196 -8.38 -0.58 -29.76
C GLU A 196 -8.52 0.39 -28.58
N ALA A 197 -9.49 1.30 -28.63
CA ALA A 197 -9.79 2.23 -27.53
C ALA A 197 -10.31 1.48 -26.30
N ARG A 198 -11.18 0.49 -26.51
CA ARG A 198 -11.68 -0.40 -25.45
C ARG A 198 -10.56 -1.19 -24.80
N ASP A 199 -9.72 -1.82 -25.58
CA ASP A 199 -8.58 -2.61 -25.11
C ASP A 199 -7.63 -1.74 -24.27
N TYR A 200 -7.28 -0.58 -24.79
CA TYR A 200 -6.45 0.38 -24.06
C TYR A 200 -7.07 0.80 -22.74
N LEU A 201 -8.35 1.14 -22.73
CA LEU A 201 -9.07 1.56 -21.53
C LEU A 201 -9.10 0.47 -20.46
N THR A 202 -9.35 -0.77 -20.84
CA THR A 202 -9.46 -1.90 -19.91
C THR A 202 -8.11 -2.33 -19.32
N HIS A 203 -7.01 -2.23 -20.08
CA HIS A 203 -5.68 -2.65 -19.62
C HIS A 203 -4.94 -1.53 -18.89
N THR A 204 -5.02 -0.27 -19.37
CA THR A 204 -4.23 0.84 -18.81
C THR A 204 -4.70 1.26 -17.43
N THR A 205 -5.96 1.03 -17.08
CA THR A 205 -6.51 1.41 -15.76
C THR A 205 -6.14 0.44 -14.63
N ASN A 206 -5.43 -0.64 -14.92
CA ASN A 206 -4.92 -1.59 -13.92
C ASN A 206 -5.96 -2.04 -12.88
N GLY A 207 -7.20 -2.25 -13.30
CA GLY A 207 -8.28 -2.69 -12.43
C GLY A 207 -9.02 -1.56 -11.69
N ASP A 208 -8.70 -0.29 -11.97
CA ASP A 208 -9.42 0.88 -11.44
C ASP A 208 -10.60 1.24 -12.33
N LEU A 209 -11.80 0.77 -11.96
CA LEU A 209 -13.05 1.07 -12.67
C LEU A 209 -13.43 2.54 -12.60
N ARG A 210 -13.07 3.26 -11.54
CA ARG A 210 -13.37 4.69 -11.41
C ARG A 210 -12.63 5.48 -12.49
N ALA A 211 -11.34 5.19 -12.68
CA ALA A 211 -10.54 5.79 -13.73
C ALA A 211 -11.08 5.45 -15.12
N ALA A 212 -11.47 4.20 -15.35
CA ALA A 212 -12.01 3.75 -16.63
C ALA A 212 -13.32 4.48 -16.98
N LEU A 213 -14.28 4.53 -16.06
CA LEU A 213 -15.58 5.18 -16.32
C LEU A 213 -15.46 6.70 -16.46
N ASN A 214 -14.63 7.36 -15.65
CA ASN A 214 -14.44 8.81 -15.74
C ASN A 214 -13.69 9.18 -17.05
N GLY A 215 -12.70 8.40 -17.46
CA GLY A 215 -12.01 8.59 -18.73
C GLY A 215 -12.95 8.40 -19.94
N LEU A 216 -13.80 7.38 -19.90
CA LEU A 216 -14.82 7.15 -20.91
C LEU A 216 -15.82 8.33 -20.98
N GLU A 217 -16.30 8.80 -19.83
CA GLU A 217 -17.22 9.94 -19.76
C GLU A 217 -16.59 11.19 -20.38
N LEU A 218 -15.34 11.49 -20.01
CA LEU A 218 -14.63 12.63 -20.57
C LEU A 218 -14.48 12.51 -22.09
N ALA A 219 -14.09 11.33 -22.59
CA ALA A 219 -13.97 11.07 -24.02
C ALA A 219 -15.29 11.33 -24.76
N VAL A 220 -16.39 10.77 -24.26
CA VAL A 220 -17.71 10.92 -24.90
C VAL A 220 -18.21 12.37 -24.87
N LEU A 221 -18.05 13.08 -23.74
CA LEU A 221 -18.56 14.44 -23.59
C LEU A 221 -17.70 15.49 -24.30
N SER A 222 -16.42 15.20 -24.58
CA SER A 222 -15.52 16.14 -25.26
C SER A 222 -15.40 15.91 -26.77
N THR A 223 -15.93 14.80 -27.29
CA THR A 223 -15.84 14.45 -28.72
C THR A 223 -17.09 14.91 -29.46
N PRO A 224 -16.97 15.72 -30.54
CA PRO A 224 -18.10 16.10 -31.36
C PRO A 224 -18.76 14.90 -32.03
N ALA A 225 -20.10 14.91 -32.09
CA ALA A 225 -20.85 13.92 -32.86
C ALA A 225 -20.63 14.12 -34.37
N LYS A 226 -20.57 13.04 -35.11
CA LYS A 226 -20.63 13.05 -36.59
C LYS A 226 -21.99 13.54 -37.12
N SER A 227 -22.08 13.71 -38.45
CA SER A 227 -23.31 14.13 -39.11
C SER A 227 -24.49 13.18 -38.88
N ASP A 228 -24.23 11.91 -38.60
CA ASP A 228 -25.24 10.89 -38.28
C ASP A 228 -25.60 10.82 -36.78
N GLY A 229 -25.01 11.68 -35.96
CA GLY A 229 -25.20 11.72 -34.50
C GLY A 229 -24.27 10.76 -33.73
N THR A 230 -23.44 9.98 -34.40
CA THR A 230 -22.55 9.01 -33.76
C THR A 230 -21.29 9.68 -33.21
N ILE A 231 -20.92 9.38 -31.97
CA ILE A 231 -19.68 9.80 -31.30
C ILE A 231 -18.69 8.62 -31.39
N THR A 232 -17.69 8.73 -32.27
CA THR A 232 -16.66 7.69 -32.38
C THR A 232 -15.50 8.01 -31.44
N ILE A 233 -15.19 7.07 -30.55
CA ILE A 233 -14.08 7.15 -29.60
C ILE A 233 -12.99 6.20 -30.07
N ASP A 234 -11.96 6.77 -30.61
CA ASP A 234 -10.76 6.04 -31.06
C ASP A 234 -9.67 5.98 -29.98
N LEU A 235 -8.57 5.27 -30.28
CA LEU A 235 -7.44 5.12 -29.37
C LEU A 235 -6.84 6.48 -28.95
N THR A 236 -6.70 7.40 -29.89
CA THR A 236 -6.10 8.73 -29.63
C THR A 236 -6.97 9.54 -28.66
N THR A 237 -8.28 9.55 -28.88
CA THR A 237 -9.24 10.22 -28.02
C THR A 237 -9.22 9.68 -26.59
N ILE A 238 -9.16 8.34 -26.42
CA ILE A 238 -9.17 7.76 -25.10
C ILE A 238 -7.83 7.97 -24.39
N GLN A 239 -6.70 7.97 -25.09
CA GLN A 239 -5.38 8.28 -24.54
C GLN A 239 -5.30 9.72 -24.00
N GLN A 240 -5.92 10.67 -24.71
CA GLN A 240 -5.99 12.06 -24.28
C GLN A 240 -6.95 12.26 -23.10
N SER A 241 -8.01 11.45 -23.01
CA SER A 241 -9.04 11.54 -21.97
C SER A 241 -8.68 10.81 -20.67
N LEU A 242 -7.86 9.76 -20.76
CA LEU A 242 -7.22 9.19 -19.60
C LEU A 242 -6.05 10.09 -19.23
N GLN A 243 -6.21 10.88 -18.17
CA GLN A 243 -5.02 11.37 -17.47
C GLN A 243 -4.12 10.17 -17.29
N LYS A 244 -2.83 10.26 -17.72
CA LYS A 244 -1.83 9.19 -17.46
C LYS A 244 -2.13 8.68 -16.07
N PRO A 245 -2.35 7.36 -15.87
CA PRO A 245 -2.52 6.88 -14.52
C PRO A 245 -1.37 7.53 -13.75
N ALA A 246 -1.66 8.42 -12.83
CA ALA A 246 -0.77 8.56 -11.73
C ALA A 246 -0.65 7.10 -11.31
N ILE A 247 0.50 6.47 -11.61
CA ILE A 247 0.80 5.14 -11.07
C ILE A 247 0.52 5.39 -9.62
N SER A 248 -0.62 4.88 -9.15
CA SER A 248 -1.17 5.26 -7.87
C SER A 248 -0.24 4.68 -6.83
N GLY A 249 0.88 5.35 -6.69
CA GLY A 249 1.70 5.31 -5.53
C GLY A 249 0.95 6.11 -4.48
N ASP A 250 -0.01 5.49 -3.84
CA ASP A 250 -0.23 5.78 -2.46
C ASP A 250 1.12 5.44 -1.82
N THR A 251 1.95 6.48 -1.61
CA THR A 251 3.33 6.37 -1.10
C THR A 251 3.39 5.69 0.27
N ASN A 252 2.24 5.43 0.87
CA ASN A 252 2.05 4.76 2.15
C ASN A 252 1.13 3.51 2.07
N GLY A 253 0.68 3.09 0.88
CA GLY A 253 -0.20 1.92 0.73
C GLY A 253 0.55 0.59 0.59
N ASP A 254 -0.12 -0.54 0.86
CA ASP A 254 0.42 -1.91 0.75
C ASP A 254 1.08 -2.16 -0.62
N ALA A 255 0.50 -1.63 -1.70
CA ALA A 255 1.04 -1.78 -3.05
C ALA A 255 2.43 -1.14 -3.20
N HIS A 256 2.72 -0.06 -2.47
CA HIS A 256 4.03 0.58 -2.46
C HIS A 256 5.07 -0.29 -1.74
N TYR A 257 4.72 -0.83 -0.57
CA TYR A 257 5.58 -1.76 0.16
C TYR A 257 5.83 -3.05 -0.62
N ASP A 258 4.85 -3.54 -1.37
CA ASP A 258 4.99 -4.70 -2.24
C ASP A 258 6.00 -4.44 -3.38
N ILE A 259 5.95 -3.24 -4.00
CA ILE A 259 6.93 -2.86 -5.05
C ILE A 259 8.34 -2.79 -4.44
N ILE A 260 8.52 -2.15 -3.28
CA ILE A 260 9.81 -2.05 -2.59
C ILE A 260 10.32 -3.45 -2.23
N SER A 261 9.47 -4.33 -1.72
CA SER A 261 9.82 -5.71 -1.39
C SER A 261 10.22 -6.51 -2.63
N ALA A 262 9.48 -6.39 -3.72
CA ALA A 262 9.80 -7.03 -4.99
C ALA A 262 11.11 -6.51 -5.58
N PHE A 263 11.34 -5.19 -5.51
CA PHE A 263 12.58 -4.55 -5.93
C PHE A 263 13.80 -5.15 -5.21
N GLN A 264 13.76 -5.18 -3.88
CA GLN A 264 14.84 -5.74 -3.08
C GLN A 264 15.05 -7.24 -3.37
N LYS A 265 13.98 -8.03 -3.45
CA LYS A 265 14.06 -9.47 -3.71
C LYS A 265 14.61 -9.77 -5.09
N SER A 266 14.30 -8.96 -6.09
CA SER A 266 14.84 -9.12 -7.45
C SER A 266 16.34 -8.85 -7.50
N ILE A 267 16.83 -7.81 -6.82
CA ILE A 267 18.27 -7.53 -6.72
C ILE A 267 18.98 -8.65 -5.95
N ARG A 268 18.42 -9.08 -4.82
CA ARG A 268 18.94 -10.20 -4.02
C ARG A 268 19.01 -11.49 -4.83
N GLY A 269 18.00 -11.74 -5.66
CA GLY A 269 17.93 -12.88 -6.59
C GLY A 269 18.75 -12.72 -7.87
N SER A 270 19.44 -11.58 -8.06
CA SER A 270 20.25 -11.30 -9.25
C SER A 270 19.44 -11.27 -10.58
N ASP A 271 18.13 -11.00 -10.50
CA ASP A 271 17.29 -10.79 -11.69
C ASP A 271 17.31 -9.30 -12.07
N VAL A 272 18.20 -8.97 -13.01
CA VAL A 272 18.39 -7.59 -13.50
C VAL A 272 17.12 -7.03 -14.14
N ASN A 273 16.40 -7.83 -14.93
CA ASN A 273 15.21 -7.37 -15.66
C ASN A 273 14.06 -7.06 -14.71
N ALA A 274 13.79 -7.95 -13.75
CA ALA A 274 12.78 -7.69 -12.72
C ALA A 274 13.16 -6.48 -11.85
N ALA A 275 14.43 -6.36 -11.44
CA ALA A 275 14.92 -5.24 -10.64
C ALA A 275 14.74 -3.90 -11.36
N LEU A 276 15.10 -3.81 -12.64
CA LEU A 276 14.89 -2.61 -13.46
C LEU A 276 13.40 -2.30 -13.67
N HIS A 277 12.54 -3.31 -13.81
CA HIS A 277 11.10 -3.11 -13.92
C HIS A 277 10.53 -2.47 -12.63
N TYR A 278 10.91 -3.00 -11.46
CA TYR A 278 10.45 -2.43 -10.19
C TYR A 278 11.08 -1.07 -9.89
N LEU A 279 12.34 -0.82 -10.29
CA LEU A 279 12.94 0.52 -10.26
C LEU A 279 12.11 1.51 -11.09
N ALA A 280 11.76 1.14 -12.33
CA ALA A 280 10.95 2.00 -13.21
C ALA A 280 9.58 2.32 -12.60
N ARG A 281 8.95 1.37 -11.90
CA ARG A 281 7.69 1.61 -11.17
C ARG A 281 7.87 2.60 -10.02
N LEU A 282 8.95 2.49 -9.23
CA LEU A 282 9.25 3.42 -8.14
C LEU A 282 9.59 4.82 -8.66
N ILE A 283 10.33 4.93 -9.78
CA ILE A 283 10.62 6.20 -10.46
C ILE A 283 9.33 6.86 -10.96
N ALA A 284 8.43 6.10 -11.55
CA ALA A 284 7.17 6.61 -12.06
C ALA A 284 6.24 7.14 -10.95
N ILE A 285 6.37 6.62 -9.73
CA ILE A 285 5.71 7.15 -8.52
C ILE A 285 6.40 8.41 -7.99
N GLY A 286 7.66 8.66 -8.38
CA GLY A 286 8.46 9.78 -7.89
C GLY A 286 9.11 9.55 -6.52
N ASP A 287 9.14 8.31 -6.02
CA ASP A 287 9.67 8.00 -4.68
C ASP A 287 11.17 7.74 -4.68
N LEU A 288 11.93 8.79 -4.91
CA LEU A 288 13.39 8.74 -4.90
C LEU A 288 13.93 8.34 -3.50
N ASN A 289 13.27 8.76 -2.43
CA ASN A 289 13.72 8.48 -1.05
C ASN A 289 13.70 6.98 -0.74
N SER A 290 12.64 6.26 -1.09
CA SER A 290 12.57 4.81 -0.87
C SER A 290 13.56 4.07 -1.76
N ILE A 291 13.76 4.51 -3.01
CA ILE A 291 14.77 3.93 -3.91
C ILE A 291 16.15 4.04 -3.28
N THR A 292 16.59 5.25 -2.93
CA THR A 292 17.94 5.52 -2.44
C THR A 292 18.22 4.82 -1.11
N ARG A 293 17.27 4.89 -0.16
CA ARG A 293 17.36 4.16 1.10
C ARG A 293 17.48 2.65 0.89
N ARG A 294 16.69 2.09 -0.01
CA ARG A 294 16.67 0.65 -0.24
C ARG A 294 17.95 0.15 -0.92
N LEU A 295 18.48 0.90 -1.87
CA LEU A 295 19.74 0.58 -2.53
C LEU A 295 20.90 0.52 -1.54
N LEU A 296 20.99 1.47 -0.59
CA LEU A 296 22.01 1.43 0.47
C LEU A 296 21.85 0.21 1.39
N VAL A 297 20.60 -0.09 1.79
CA VAL A 297 20.36 -1.29 2.62
C VAL A 297 20.82 -2.55 1.88
N ILE A 298 20.45 -2.72 0.61
CA ILE A 298 20.85 -3.89 -0.20
C ILE A 298 22.37 -3.99 -0.34
N ALA A 299 23.04 -2.85 -0.57
CA ALA A 299 24.48 -2.82 -0.74
C ALA A 299 25.25 -3.37 0.48
N TYR A 300 24.74 -3.15 1.70
CA TYR A 300 25.33 -3.64 2.94
C TYR A 300 24.73 -4.96 3.43
N GLU A 301 23.43 -5.17 3.26
CA GLU A 301 22.72 -6.36 3.73
C GLU A 301 22.98 -7.59 2.84
N ASP A 302 22.89 -7.40 1.51
CA ASP A 302 22.89 -8.51 0.56
C ASP A 302 24.25 -8.70 -0.14
N ILE A 303 25.05 -7.64 -0.31
CA ILE A 303 26.39 -7.69 -0.92
C ILE A 303 27.46 -7.70 0.19
N GLY A 304 27.45 -6.68 1.06
CA GLY A 304 28.32 -6.59 2.22
C GLY A 304 29.79 -6.82 1.90
N LEU A 305 30.41 -7.74 2.64
CA LEU A 305 31.83 -8.07 2.53
C LEU A 305 32.19 -8.87 1.27
N ALA A 306 31.21 -9.43 0.55
CA ALA A 306 31.48 -10.11 -0.72
C ALA A 306 32.07 -9.16 -1.77
N ASN A 307 31.60 -7.90 -1.81
CA ASN A 307 32.20 -6.84 -2.62
C ASN A 307 32.03 -5.45 -1.98
N PRO A 308 32.88 -5.06 -1.03
CA PRO A 308 32.74 -3.81 -0.28
C PRO A 308 32.75 -2.55 -1.15
N THR A 309 33.38 -2.57 -2.33
CA THR A 309 33.42 -1.41 -3.23
C THR A 309 32.07 -1.12 -3.87
N THR A 310 31.16 -2.10 -3.94
CA THR A 310 29.81 -1.90 -4.47
C THR A 310 29.03 -0.88 -3.64
N ALA A 311 29.18 -0.87 -2.32
CA ALA A 311 28.52 0.10 -1.45
C ALA A 311 28.92 1.55 -1.78
N SER A 312 30.22 1.79 -2.02
CA SER A 312 30.71 3.11 -2.40
C SER A 312 30.20 3.56 -3.79
N ARG A 313 30.18 2.63 -4.76
CA ARG A 313 29.62 2.93 -6.09
C ARG A 313 28.12 3.22 -6.03
N THR A 314 27.38 2.46 -5.25
CA THR A 314 25.95 2.68 -5.00
C THR A 314 25.72 4.06 -4.39
N LEU A 315 26.49 4.47 -3.37
CA LEU A 315 26.37 5.80 -2.76
C LEU A 315 26.66 6.90 -3.79
N THR A 316 27.69 6.74 -4.61
CA THR A 316 28.03 7.70 -5.67
C THR A 316 26.90 7.85 -6.70
N ALA A 317 26.31 6.73 -7.11
CA ALA A 317 25.17 6.73 -8.03
C ALA A 317 23.93 7.44 -7.43
N ILE A 318 23.64 7.20 -6.15
CA ILE A 318 22.58 7.87 -5.40
C ILE A 318 22.81 9.39 -5.37
N GLN A 319 24.00 9.83 -4.98
CA GLN A 319 24.35 11.27 -4.95
C GLN A 319 24.25 11.92 -6.32
N SER A 320 24.61 11.18 -7.37
CA SER A 320 24.46 11.65 -8.75
C SER A 320 22.99 11.79 -9.13
N ALA A 321 22.16 10.81 -8.77
CA ALA A 321 20.72 10.85 -9.04
C ALA A 321 20.02 11.99 -8.30
N GLU A 322 20.40 12.26 -7.04
CA GLU A 322 19.86 13.36 -6.23
C GLU A 322 20.25 14.73 -6.82
N ARG A 323 21.45 14.87 -7.36
CA ARG A 323 21.90 16.12 -8.00
C ARG A 323 21.25 16.37 -9.36
N LEU A 324 21.05 15.30 -10.16
CA LEU A 324 20.44 15.41 -11.47
C LEU A 324 18.92 15.59 -11.38
N GLY A 325 18.29 15.00 -10.37
CA GLY A 325 16.83 14.91 -10.31
C GLY A 325 16.25 13.95 -11.35
N LEU A 326 14.94 13.72 -11.29
CA LEU A 326 14.23 12.97 -12.32
C LEU A 326 13.81 13.92 -13.46
N PRO A 327 13.87 13.48 -14.73
CA PRO A 327 14.02 12.09 -15.17
C PRO A 327 15.47 11.59 -15.34
N GLU A 328 16.49 12.44 -15.39
CA GLU A 328 17.88 12.06 -15.70
C GLU A 328 18.51 11.18 -14.61
N GLY A 329 18.13 11.37 -13.37
CA GLY A 329 18.58 10.56 -12.21
C GLY A 329 18.31 9.06 -12.35
N ARG A 330 17.40 8.65 -13.27
CA ARG A 330 17.16 7.24 -13.57
C ARG A 330 18.39 6.50 -14.11
N ILE A 331 19.32 7.22 -14.78
CA ILE A 331 20.49 6.62 -15.41
C ILE A 331 21.45 6.06 -14.34
N PRO A 332 22.00 6.88 -13.42
CA PRO A 332 22.87 6.35 -12.36
C PRO A 332 22.17 5.35 -11.45
N LEU A 333 20.84 5.46 -11.24
CA LEU A 333 20.09 4.48 -10.47
C LEU A 333 20.01 3.12 -11.17
N ALA A 334 19.83 3.10 -12.49
CA ALA A 334 19.85 1.85 -13.28
C ALA A 334 21.21 1.17 -13.21
N ASP A 335 22.30 1.93 -13.37
CA ASP A 335 23.66 1.39 -13.26
C ASP A 335 23.93 0.78 -11.88
N ALA A 336 23.49 1.46 -10.81
CA ALA A 336 23.61 0.93 -9.44
C ALA A 336 22.83 -0.38 -9.25
N VAL A 337 21.60 -0.46 -9.79
CA VAL A 337 20.78 -1.68 -9.71
C VAL A 337 21.44 -2.83 -10.44
N ILE A 338 21.98 -2.58 -11.65
CA ILE A 338 22.68 -3.60 -12.43
C ILE A 338 23.93 -4.08 -11.67
N ASP A 339 24.75 -3.16 -11.15
CA ASP A 339 25.95 -3.49 -10.39
C ASP A 339 25.62 -4.34 -9.14
N LEU A 340 24.57 -3.95 -8.39
CA LEU A 340 24.07 -4.72 -7.25
C LEU A 340 23.56 -6.12 -7.64
N CYS A 341 22.88 -6.25 -8.75
CA CYS A 341 22.40 -7.55 -9.24
C CYS A 341 23.56 -8.49 -9.59
N LEU A 342 24.59 -7.96 -10.23
CA LEU A 342 25.75 -8.73 -10.72
C LEU A 342 26.80 -9.00 -9.65
N ALA A 343 26.79 -8.25 -8.54
CA ALA A 343 27.73 -8.43 -7.43
C ALA A 343 27.50 -9.77 -6.72
N PRO A 344 28.57 -10.43 -6.23
CA PRO A 344 28.45 -11.60 -5.35
C PRO A 344 27.70 -11.22 -4.08
N LYS A 345 26.95 -12.18 -3.52
CA LYS A 345 26.04 -11.95 -2.40
C LYS A 345 26.59 -12.54 -1.11
N SER A 346 26.62 -11.71 -0.04
CA SER A 346 26.89 -12.18 1.32
C SER A 346 26.05 -11.39 2.33
N ASN A 347 25.42 -12.12 3.22
CA ASN A 347 24.70 -11.57 4.36
C ASN A 347 25.40 -11.87 5.69
N SER A 348 26.71 -12.16 5.67
CA SER A 348 27.49 -12.52 6.85
C SER A 348 27.50 -11.40 7.90
N GLY A 349 27.60 -10.14 7.47
CA GLY A 349 27.61 -8.98 8.35
C GLY A 349 26.30 -8.80 9.13
N ILE A 350 25.16 -8.83 8.44
CA ILE A 350 23.86 -8.67 9.12
C ILE A 350 23.56 -9.86 10.03
N LYS A 351 23.86 -11.09 9.61
CA LYS A 351 23.69 -12.27 10.48
C LYS A 351 24.53 -12.19 11.75
N ALA A 352 25.76 -11.66 11.64
CA ALA A 352 26.65 -11.52 12.79
C ALA A 352 26.10 -10.51 13.81
N ILE A 353 25.67 -9.34 13.36
CA ILE A 353 25.13 -8.32 14.27
C ILE A 353 23.78 -8.72 14.85
N ASP A 354 22.90 -9.36 14.07
CA ASP A 354 21.61 -9.84 14.56
C ASP A 354 21.78 -10.91 15.65
N ALA A 355 22.74 -11.82 15.48
CA ALA A 355 23.05 -12.83 16.49
C ALA A 355 23.59 -12.20 17.78
N ALA A 356 24.43 -11.16 17.67
CA ALA A 356 24.94 -10.44 18.83
C ALA A 356 23.83 -9.65 19.54
N LEU A 357 22.95 -9.00 18.80
CA LEU A 357 21.78 -8.29 19.35
C LEU A 357 20.84 -9.26 20.08
N ALA A 358 20.56 -10.43 19.51
CA ALA A 358 19.71 -11.44 20.15
C ALA A 358 20.27 -11.90 21.50
N ASP A 359 21.59 -12.08 21.64
CA ASP A 359 22.21 -12.41 22.93
C ASP A 359 22.04 -11.27 23.95
N VAL A 360 22.21 -10.01 23.54
CA VAL A 360 22.01 -8.84 24.40
C VAL A 360 20.55 -8.72 24.84
N GLU A 361 19.60 -8.83 23.91
CA GLU A 361 18.15 -8.73 24.18
C GLU A 361 17.63 -9.87 25.06
N SER A 362 18.26 -11.05 24.98
CA SER A 362 17.95 -12.18 25.87
C SER A 362 18.57 -12.07 27.28
N GLY A 363 19.23 -10.95 27.57
CA GLY A 363 19.89 -10.72 28.87
C GLY A 363 21.26 -11.35 29.01
N GLN A 364 21.86 -11.88 27.96
CA GLN A 364 23.17 -12.51 27.95
C GLN A 364 24.35 -11.55 27.67
N ALA A 365 24.16 -10.26 27.91
CA ALA A 365 25.18 -9.25 27.62
C ALA A 365 26.54 -9.51 28.34
N GLY A 366 26.48 -10.10 29.52
CA GLY A 366 27.69 -10.38 30.35
C GLY A 366 28.35 -9.11 30.91
N GLN A 367 29.38 -9.33 31.76
CA GLN A 367 30.18 -8.22 32.25
C GLN A 367 31.42 -8.05 31.37
N ILE A 368 31.75 -6.78 31.10
CA ILE A 368 32.98 -6.44 30.35
C ILE A 368 34.17 -6.92 31.15
N PRO A 369 35.15 -7.67 30.56
CA PRO A 369 36.40 -8.07 31.20
C PRO A 369 37.13 -6.86 31.80
N ASP A 370 37.69 -7.01 33.00
CA ASP A 370 38.31 -5.90 33.75
C ASP A 370 39.47 -5.24 33.03
N ASP A 371 40.27 -6.03 32.28
CA ASP A 371 41.38 -5.56 31.45
C ASP A 371 40.92 -4.66 30.27
N LEU A 372 39.67 -4.79 29.80
CA LEU A 372 39.09 -3.98 28.73
C LEU A 372 38.36 -2.74 29.23
N ARG A 373 38.14 -2.60 30.55
CA ARG A 373 37.44 -1.45 31.13
C ARG A 373 38.28 -0.19 31.05
N ASP A 374 37.63 0.95 30.95
CA ASP A 374 38.30 2.25 30.95
C ASP A 374 39.12 2.45 32.21
N ALA A 375 40.37 2.83 32.05
CA ALA A 375 41.36 3.05 33.13
C ALA A 375 41.77 4.54 33.28
N HIS A 376 41.11 5.47 32.54
CA HIS A 376 41.50 6.89 32.49
C HIS A 376 40.92 7.74 33.63
N TYR A 377 40.39 7.13 34.69
CA TYR A 377 39.82 7.86 35.84
C TYR A 377 40.54 7.52 37.15
N ARG A 378 40.44 8.46 38.12
CA ARG A 378 41.06 8.31 39.42
C ARG A 378 40.45 7.16 40.21
N GLY A 379 41.24 6.15 40.59
CA GLY A 379 40.78 4.94 41.28
C GLY A 379 40.60 3.71 40.39
N ALA A 380 40.71 3.80 39.08
CA ALA A 380 40.58 2.67 38.17
C ALA A 380 41.54 1.51 38.53
N LYS A 381 42.80 1.82 38.88
CA LYS A 381 43.78 0.83 39.30
C LYS A 381 43.41 0.05 40.58
N GLN A 382 42.69 0.71 41.53
CA GLN A 382 42.24 0.05 42.77
C GLN A 382 41.13 -0.95 42.50
N LEU A 383 40.37 -0.74 41.40
CA LEU A 383 39.31 -1.61 40.93
C LEU A 383 39.78 -2.66 39.92
N GLY A 384 41.08 -2.68 39.59
CA GLY A 384 41.63 -3.62 38.61
C GLY A 384 41.37 -3.30 37.15
N HIS A 385 40.75 -2.14 36.87
CA HIS A 385 40.32 -1.78 35.50
C HIS A 385 41.54 -1.45 34.62
N GLY A 386 41.55 -2.00 33.41
CA GLY A 386 42.61 -1.83 32.42
C GLY A 386 43.90 -2.56 32.75
N GLN A 387 43.95 -3.32 33.84
CA GLN A 387 45.15 -4.09 34.23
C GLN A 387 45.21 -5.38 33.41
N GLY A 388 46.39 -5.63 32.81
CA GLY A 388 46.63 -6.84 31.99
C GLY A 388 46.29 -6.70 30.51
N TYR A 389 45.71 -5.58 30.10
CA TYR A 389 45.42 -5.34 28.67
C TYR A 389 46.71 -5.34 27.84
N LYS A 390 46.75 -6.16 26.81
CA LYS A 390 47.85 -6.25 25.86
C LYS A 390 47.53 -5.42 24.62
N LEU A 391 48.30 -4.33 24.41
CA LEU A 391 48.08 -3.47 23.23
C LEU A 391 48.58 -4.21 21.97
N PRO A 392 47.69 -4.55 21.01
CA PRO A 392 48.06 -5.33 19.81
C PRO A 392 49.20 -4.71 18.99
N HIS A 393 49.29 -3.37 18.93
CA HIS A 393 50.34 -2.66 18.21
C HIS A 393 51.77 -2.96 18.72
N ASN A 394 51.92 -3.48 19.93
CA ASN A 394 53.21 -3.84 20.50
C ASN A 394 53.64 -5.29 20.15
N TYR A 395 52.83 -6.00 19.34
CA TYR A 395 53.05 -7.40 19.00
C TYR A 395 53.17 -7.59 17.48
N PRO A 396 53.84 -8.65 17.02
CA PRO A 396 54.02 -8.96 15.60
C PRO A 396 52.66 -9.01 14.87
N ASN A 397 52.60 -8.41 13.69
CA ASN A 397 51.40 -8.31 12.85
C ASN A 397 50.22 -7.55 13.50
N GLY A 398 50.46 -6.77 14.60
CA GLY A 398 49.40 -6.05 15.29
C GLY A 398 48.34 -6.95 15.93
N TRP A 399 48.73 -8.17 16.34
CA TRP A 399 47.80 -9.15 16.90
C TRP A 399 48.38 -9.84 18.14
N VAL A 400 47.53 -10.09 19.13
CA VAL A 400 47.85 -10.81 20.35
C VAL A 400 46.64 -11.57 20.87
N ALA A 401 46.88 -12.80 21.34
CA ALA A 401 45.81 -13.59 21.95
C ALA A 401 45.43 -13.02 23.33
N GLN A 402 44.21 -12.54 23.45
CA GLN A 402 43.57 -12.16 24.72
C GLN A 402 42.04 -12.29 24.60
N GLN A 403 41.36 -12.32 25.73
CA GLN A 403 39.91 -12.42 25.75
C GLN A 403 39.28 -11.03 25.59
N TYR A 404 38.36 -10.88 24.64
CA TYR A 404 37.62 -9.64 24.41
C TYR A 404 36.12 -9.77 24.77
N LEU A 405 35.57 -10.98 24.67
CA LEU A 405 34.17 -11.20 25.03
C LEU A 405 34.02 -11.44 26.53
N PRO A 406 32.85 -11.10 27.11
CA PRO A 406 32.49 -11.51 28.46
C PRO A 406 32.64 -13.02 28.70
N ASP A 407 32.84 -13.42 29.97
CA ASP A 407 33.11 -14.83 30.33
C ASP A 407 32.01 -15.79 29.86
N ASN A 408 30.76 -15.38 29.96
CA ASN A 408 29.60 -16.15 29.50
C ASN A 408 29.53 -16.30 27.98
N LEU A 409 30.25 -15.46 27.22
CA LEU A 409 30.25 -15.42 25.75
C LEU A 409 31.65 -15.76 25.16
N LYS A 410 32.63 -16.11 25.97
CA LYS A 410 34.05 -16.28 25.55
C LYS A 410 34.25 -17.21 24.34
N ASN A 411 33.37 -18.18 24.14
CA ASN A 411 33.43 -19.14 23.04
C ASN A 411 32.45 -18.82 21.90
N LYS A 412 31.73 -17.67 21.98
CA LYS A 412 30.76 -17.30 20.98
C LYS A 412 31.42 -16.80 19.71
N GLN A 413 30.92 -17.24 18.57
CA GLN A 413 31.37 -16.78 17.25
C GLN A 413 30.17 -16.24 16.49
N TYR A 414 30.09 -14.93 16.34
CA TYR A 414 29.00 -14.25 15.62
C TYR A 414 29.28 -14.21 14.13
N PHE A 415 30.47 -13.82 13.75
CA PHE A 415 30.86 -13.70 12.35
C PHE A 415 31.37 -15.04 11.82
N GLN A 416 30.83 -15.47 10.69
CA GLN A 416 31.24 -16.64 9.93
C GLN A 416 31.60 -16.23 8.51
N LEU A 417 32.80 -16.53 8.09
CA LEU A 417 33.25 -16.32 6.72
C LEU A 417 32.42 -17.16 5.74
N LYS A 418 32.08 -16.56 4.62
CA LYS A 418 31.52 -17.27 3.46
C LYS A 418 32.60 -17.36 2.38
N THR A 419 32.54 -18.39 1.54
CA THR A 419 33.43 -18.58 0.41
C THR A 419 32.99 -17.88 -0.87
N THR A 420 32.21 -16.83 -0.76
CA THR A 420 31.55 -16.15 -1.89
C THR A 420 31.95 -14.68 -1.90
N GLY A 421 33.07 -14.30 -2.40
CA GLY A 421 33.41 -12.92 -2.56
C GLY A 421 34.86 -12.56 -2.33
N ARG A 422 35.15 -11.26 -2.29
CA ARG A 422 36.54 -10.76 -2.26
C ARG A 422 37.23 -10.95 -0.88
N TYR A 423 36.48 -10.94 0.20
CA TYR A 423 36.95 -11.00 1.57
C TYR A 423 36.41 -12.22 2.33
N GLU A 424 35.76 -13.12 1.66
CA GLU A 424 35.12 -14.31 2.22
C GLU A 424 35.56 -15.59 1.49
#